data_5dff72aa7a4acbbe3ba9b1738fbb5971
#
_entry.id   5dff72aa7a4acbbe3ba9b1738fbb5971
#
_cell.length_a   1.000
_cell.length_b   1.000
_cell.length_c   1.000
_cell.angle_alpha   90.00
_cell.angle_beta   90.00
_cell.angle_gamma   90.00
#
_symmetry.space_group_name_H-M   'P 1'
#
loop_
_entity.id
_entity.type
_entity.pdbx_description
1 polymer ?
#
loop_
_entity_poly.entity_id
_entity_poly.type
_entity_poly.pdbx_seq_one_letter_code
_entity_poly.pdbx_strand_id
1 'polypeptide(L)'
;MLQTPETIKGVKGITDQQRDRIKAFLQGAVYCLCNSSHKHDWFSVRDFLGGENYYWQDTPLSALYEYYMACSDQDSDYSFSEAAKAAGRLIKAVLQEDKRIFEAREGFAKSYRWTGEYVDGKC
;
A
#
# COMPACT_ATOMS: atom_id res chain seq x y z
N MET A 1 -7.84 6.47 8.54
CA MET A 1 -7.34 5.95 9.82
C MET A 1 -7.69 4.48 9.96
N LEU A 2 -6.79 3.69 10.48
CA LEU A 2 -7.08 2.29 10.76
C LEU A 2 -7.97 2.20 11.99
N GLN A 3 -9.01 1.37 11.90
CA GLN A 3 -9.98 1.19 12.98
C GLN A 3 -9.31 0.65 14.25
N THR A 4 -8.36 -0.28 14.08
CA THR A 4 -7.53 -0.78 15.17
C THR A 4 -6.12 -0.25 14.96
N PRO A 5 -5.57 0.54 15.90
CA PRO A 5 -4.22 1.10 15.75
C PRO A 5 -3.17 -0.01 15.56
N GLU A 6 -2.22 0.25 14.67
CA GLU A 6 -1.12 -0.66 14.40
C GLU A 6 0.20 0.10 14.33
N THR A 7 1.28 -0.58 14.66
CA THR A 7 2.62 -0.03 14.51
C THR A 7 2.98 0.00 13.04
N ILE A 8 3.44 1.15 12.55
CA ILE A 8 3.86 1.32 11.16
C ILE A 8 5.38 1.35 11.12
N LYS A 9 5.96 0.36 10.46
CA LYS A 9 7.41 0.26 10.31
C LYS A 9 7.87 1.11 9.14
N GLY A 10 9.07 1.70 9.27
CA GLY A 10 9.67 2.45 8.18
C GLY A 10 10.12 1.55 7.03
N VAL A 11 10.34 2.16 5.89
CA VAL A 11 10.85 1.48 4.69
C VAL A 11 12.23 2.04 4.39
N LYS A 12 13.21 1.14 4.20
CA LYS A 12 14.60 1.49 3.90
C LYS A 12 14.83 1.51 2.39
N GLY A 13 15.88 2.20 1.99
CA GLY A 13 16.42 2.10 0.64
C GLY A 13 15.77 3.01 -0.39
N ILE A 14 14.83 3.84 0.02
CA ILE A 14 14.23 4.83 -0.85
C ILE A 14 14.44 6.23 -0.27
N THR A 15 14.48 7.22 -1.15
CA THR A 15 14.59 8.62 -0.73
C THR A 15 13.23 9.10 -0.20
N ASP A 16 13.26 10.23 0.52
CA ASP A 16 12.00 10.83 0.99
C ASP A 16 11.10 11.20 -0.19
N GLN A 17 11.69 11.66 -1.29
CA GLN A 17 10.94 12.00 -2.49
C GLN A 17 10.28 10.77 -3.12
N GLN A 18 11.01 9.66 -3.19
CA GLN A 18 10.46 8.40 -3.70
C GLN A 18 9.32 7.90 -2.82
N ARG A 19 9.51 7.97 -1.50
CA ARG A 19 8.48 7.57 -0.55
C ARG A 19 7.21 8.41 -0.72
N ASP A 20 7.37 9.72 -0.86
CA ASP A 20 6.23 10.62 -1.01
C ASP A 20 5.47 10.35 -2.30
N ARG A 21 6.19 10.04 -3.39
CA ARG A 21 5.56 9.67 -4.65
C ARG A 21 4.76 8.36 -4.54
N ILE A 22 5.33 7.38 -3.86
CA ILE A 22 4.65 6.10 -3.64
C ILE A 22 3.39 6.31 -2.80
N LYS A 23 3.50 7.08 -1.73
CA LYS A 23 2.35 7.38 -0.87
C LYS A 23 1.26 8.12 -1.64
N ALA A 24 1.64 9.09 -2.47
CA ALA A 24 0.68 9.82 -3.31
C ALA A 24 -0.02 8.89 -4.31
N PHE A 25 0.73 7.99 -4.92
CA PHE A 25 0.18 6.99 -5.84
C PHE A 25 -0.84 6.09 -5.14
N LEU A 26 -0.48 5.57 -3.98
CA LEU A 26 -1.36 4.69 -3.21
C LEU A 26 -2.59 5.47 -2.69
N GLN A 27 -2.39 6.70 -2.25
CA GLN A 27 -3.50 7.54 -1.80
C GLN A 27 -4.49 7.79 -2.93
N GLY A 28 -4.00 8.03 -4.14
CA GLY A 28 -4.85 8.20 -5.31
C GLY A 28 -5.63 6.94 -5.64
N ALA A 29 -4.99 5.77 -5.55
CA ALA A 29 -5.65 4.50 -5.79
C ALA A 29 -6.76 4.24 -4.77
N VAL A 30 -6.49 4.50 -3.50
CA VAL A 30 -7.48 4.36 -2.43
C VAL A 30 -8.65 5.32 -2.64
N TYR A 31 -8.33 6.57 -2.99
CA TYR A 31 -9.37 7.57 -3.27
C TYR A 31 -10.30 7.11 -4.40
N CYS A 32 -9.72 6.63 -5.50
CA CYS A 32 -10.49 6.16 -6.64
C CYS A 32 -11.38 4.96 -6.26
N LEU A 33 -10.83 4.02 -5.49
CA LEU A 33 -11.59 2.87 -5.03
C LEU A 33 -12.78 3.30 -4.17
N CYS A 34 -12.56 4.18 -3.21
CA CYS A 34 -13.59 4.62 -2.27
C CYS A 34 -14.66 5.49 -2.93
N ASN A 35 -14.42 5.96 -4.15
CA ASN A 35 -15.39 6.74 -4.92
C ASN A 35 -15.98 5.94 -6.09
N SER A 36 -15.84 4.63 -6.07
CA SER A 36 -16.36 3.74 -7.11
C SER A 36 -17.44 2.83 -6.56
N SER A 37 -18.01 2.00 -7.43
CA SER A 37 -18.96 0.97 -7.03
C SER A 37 -18.32 -0.10 -6.13
N HIS A 38 -16.98 -0.14 -6.05
CA HIS A 38 -16.21 -1.09 -5.24
C HIS A 38 -15.80 -0.53 -3.89
N LYS A 39 -16.38 0.58 -3.45
CA LYS A 39 -15.98 1.29 -2.23
C LYS A 39 -16.07 0.48 -0.94
N HIS A 40 -16.85 -0.58 -0.94
CA HIS A 40 -17.00 -1.46 0.23
C HIS A 40 -16.34 -2.81 0.04
N ASP A 41 -15.54 -2.98 -1.01
CA ASP A 41 -14.80 -4.21 -1.24
C ASP A 41 -13.53 -4.27 -0.39
N TRP A 42 -13.13 -5.47 -0.04
CA TRP A 42 -11.81 -5.68 0.55
C TRP A 42 -10.75 -5.48 -0.53
N PHE A 43 -9.65 -4.84 -0.16
CA PHE A 43 -8.53 -4.61 -1.07
C PHE A 43 -7.21 -4.79 -0.35
N SER A 44 -6.17 -5.12 -1.11
CA SER A 44 -4.80 -5.14 -0.66
C SER A 44 -3.95 -4.28 -1.60
N VAL A 45 -2.70 -4.02 -1.20
CA VAL A 45 -1.81 -3.26 -2.08
C VAL A 45 -1.59 -3.97 -3.42
N ARG A 46 -1.69 -5.30 -3.46
CA ARG A 46 -1.54 -6.07 -4.70
C ARG A 46 -2.61 -5.74 -5.74
N ASP A 47 -3.81 -5.39 -5.29
CA ASP A 47 -4.91 -5.06 -6.21
C ASP A 47 -4.60 -3.81 -7.03
N PHE A 48 -3.76 -2.91 -6.49
CA PHE A 48 -3.35 -1.70 -7.18
C PHE A 48 -2.15 -1.93 -8.10
N LEU A 49 -1.56 -3.12 -8.06
CA LEU A 49 -0.35 -3.46 -8.80
C LEU A 49 -0.61 -4.46 -9.93
N GLY A 50 -1.87 -4.72 -10.25
CA GLY A 50 -2.22 -5.66 -11.30
C GLY A 50 -2.16 -7.12 -10.88
N GLY A 51 -2.23 -7.41 -9.59
CA GLY A 51 -2.25 -8.77 -9.08
C GLY A 51 -0.89 -9.45 -9.16
N GLU A 52 -0.87 -10.66 -9.74
CA GLU A 52 0.34 -11.48 -9.80
C GLU A 52 1.31 -11.09 -10.91
N ASN A 53 0.96 -10.15 -11.77
CA ASN A 53 1.70 -9.86 -12.99
C ASN A 53 2.83 -8.85 -12.82
N TYR A 54 3.04 -8.31 -11.63
CA TYR A 54 4.23 -7.52 -11.28
C TYR A 54 4.48 -6.30 -12.15
N TYR A 55 3.44 -5.54 -12.47
CA TYR A 55 3.57 -4.34 -13.31
C TYR A 55 4.04 -3.14 -12.48
N TRP A 56 5.18 -3.29 -11.84
CA TRP A 56 5.72 -2.24 -10.97
C TRP A 56 6.49 -1.16 -11.74
N GLN A 57 7.04 -1.52 -12.90
CA GLN A 57 7.98 -0.66 -13.62
C GLN A 57 7.38 0.65 -14.12
N ASP A 58 6.08 0.72 -14.28
CA ASP A 58 5.42 1.96 -14.70
C ASP A 58 4.77 2.70 -13.54
N THR A 59 5.14 2.35 -12.31
CA THR A 59 4.60 2.97 -11.10
C THR A 59 5.73 3.46 -10.21
N PRO A 60 5.47 4.41 -9.30
CA PRO A 60 6.47 4.82 -8.32
C PRO A 60 6.99 3.69 -7.44
N LEU A 61 6.23 2.59 -7.32
CA LEU A 61 6.63 1.43 -6.53
C LEU A 61 7.82 0.69 -7.12
N SER A 62 8.17 0.95 -8.38
CA SER A 62 9.36 0.34 -9.00
C SER A 62 10.63 0.62 -8.20
N ALA A 63 10.70 1.75 -7.49
CA ALA A 63 11.86 2.08 -6.66
C ALA A 63 12.11 1.03 -5.58
N LEU A 64 11.08 0.43 -5.03
CA LEU A 64 11.21 -0.62 -4.03
C LEU A 64 11.82 -1.88 -4.63
N TYR A 65 11.32 -2.29 -5.78
CA TYR A 65 11.83 -3.47 -6.47
C TYR A 65 13.30 -3.27 -6.86
N GLU A 66 13.63 -2.12 -7.43
CA GLU A 66 14.99 -1.79 -7.86
C GLU A 66 15.96 -1.81 -6.68
N TYR A 67 15.54 -1.31 -5.52
CA TYR A 67 16.38 -1.33 -4.33
C TYR A 67 16.73 -2.76 -3.93
N TYR A 68 15.75 -3.65 -3.84
CA TYR A 68 16.00 -5.02 -3.41
C TYR A 68 16.76 -5.82 -4.45
N MET A 69 16.58 -5.54 -5.74
CA MET A 69 17.39 -6.16 -6.78
C MET A 69 18.84 -5.74 -6.70
N ALA A 70 19.10 -4.48 -6.35
CA ALA A 70 20.47 -3.96 -6.23
C ALA A 70 21.17 -4.41 -4.96
N CYS A 71 20.43 -4.62 -3.86
CA CYS A 71 21.02 -4.95 -2.56
C CYS A 71 21.36 -6.41 -2.40
N SER A 72 20.83 -7.28 -3.22
CA SER A 72 21.03 -8.71 -3.07
C SER A 72 21.35 -9.32 -4.42
N ASP A 73 22.21 -10.32 -4.42
CA ASP A 73 22.41 -11.19 -5.58
C ASP A 73 21.29 -12.24 -5.65
N GLN A 74 20.17 -11.96 -4.99
CA GLN A 74 19.03 -12.85 -4.92
C GLN A 74 18.24 -12.84 -6.23
N ASP A 75 17.41 -13.83 -6.39
CA ASP A 75 16.55 -13.93 -7.56
C ASP A 75 15.43 -12.87 -7.52
N SER A 76 14.71 -12.75 -8.63
CA SER A 76 13.62 -11.78 -8.76
C SER A 76 12.46 -12.06 -7.81
N ASP A 77 12.23 -13.34 -7.46
CA ASP A 77 11.16 -13.71 -6.54
C ASP A 77 11.41 -13.19 -5.13
N TYR A 78 12.65 -13.28 -4.65
CA TYR A 78 13.03 -12.72 -3.36
C TYR A 78 12.86 -11.21 -3.35
N SER A 79 13.39 -10.54 -4.36
CA SER A 79 13.32 -9.08 -4.47
C SER A 79 11.88 -8.59 -4.54
N PHE A 80 11.05 -9.29 -5.30
CA PHE A 80 9.63 -8.97 -5.39
C PHE A 80 8.92 -9.15 -4.05
N SER A 81 9.20 -10.25 -3.36
CA SER A 81 8.59 -10.51 -2.04
C SER A 81 8.91 -9.43 -1.03
N GLU A 82 10.19 -9.00 -0.97
CA GLU A 82 10.61 -7.95 -0.06
C GLU A 82 10.01 -6.59 -0.44
N ALA A 83 9.95 -6.30 -1.74
CA ALA A 83 9.33 -5.07 -2.22
C ALA A 83 7.83 -5.05 -1.90
N ALA A 84 7.15 -6.18 -2.00
CA ALA A 84 5.74 -6.28 -1.66
C ALA A 84 5.49 -6.01 -0.18
N LYS A 85 6.38 -6.51 0.69
CA LYS A 85 6.29 -6.21 2.13
C LYS A 85 6.48 -4.72 2.40
N ALA A 86 7.41 -4.08 1.72
CA ALA A 86 7.64 -2.65 1.85
C ALA A 86 6.42 -1.85 1.37
N ALA A 87 5.83 -2.24 0.24
CA ALA A 87 4.62 -1.62 -0.27
C ALA A 87 3.46 -1.76 0.74
N GLY A 88 3.37 -2.91 1.41
CA GLY A 88 2.37 -3.13 2.46
C GLY A 88 2.53 -2.18 3.64
N ARG A 89 3.77 -1.85 4.00
CA ARG A 89 4.03 -0.87 5.06
C ARG A 89 3.61 0.54 4.63
N LEU A 90 3.85 0.88 3.38
CA LEU A 90 3.51 2.20 2.86
C LEU A 90 2.00 2.39 2.72
N ILE A 91 1.27 1.37 2.27
CA ILE A 91 -0.19 1.50 2.21
C ILE A 91 -0.79 1.61 3.61
N LYS A 92 -0.25 0.89 4.58
CA LYS A 92 -0.69 1.02 5.97
C LYS A 92 -0.53 2.46 6.45
N ALA A 93 0.61 3.10 6.14
CA ALA A 93 0.85 4.50 6.51
C ALA A 93 -0.15 5.43 5.82
N VAL A 94 -0.45 5.20 4.54
CA VAL A 94 -1.43 5.98 3.79
C VAL A 94 -2.81 5.88 4.44
N LEU A 95 -3.25 4.66 4.76
CA LEU A 95 -4.57 4.46 5.37
C LEU A 95 -4.65 5.07 6.76
N GLN A 96 -3.55 5.03 7.53
CA GLN A 96 -3.51 5.63 8.86
C GLN A 96 -3.69 7.15 8.81
N GLU A 97 -3.21 7.79 7.76
CA GLU A 97 -3.30 9.23 7.57
C GLU A 97 -4.61 9.67 6.91
N ASP A 98 -5.38 8.73 6.37
CA ASP A 98 -6.63 9.04 5.65
C ASP A 98 -7.73 9.41 6.65
N LYS A 99 -8.62 10.29 6.22
CA LYS A 99 -9.79 10.69 7.03
C LYS A 99 -10.85 9.61 7.11
N ARG A 100 -10.86 8.67 6.17
CA ARG A 100 -11.75 7.52 6.18
C ARG A 100 -11.29 6.52 7.22
N ILE A 101 -12.22 5.79 7.80
CA ILE A 101 -11.90 4.73 8.76
C ILE A 101 -11.90 3.39 8.05
N PHE A 102 -10.78 2.67 8.12
CA PHE A 102 -10.59 1.38 7.46
C PHE A 102 -10.48 0.27 8.49
N GLU A 103 -11.17 -0.83 8.22
CA GLU A 103 -10.95 -2.09 8.96
C GLU A 103 -9.93 -2.94 8.23
N ALA A 104 -9.26 -3.82 8.97
CA ALA A 104 -8.20 -4.66 8.45
C ALA A 104 -8.50 -6.12 8.70
N ARG A 105 -8.01 -6.98 7.82
CA ARG A 105 -8.18 -8.43 7.92
C ARG A 105 -6.85 -9.10 7.56
N GLU A 106 -6.42 -10.01 8.44
CA GLU A 106 -5.24 -10.82 8.17
C GLU A 106 -5.57 -11.91 7.15
N GLY A 107 -4.57 -12.34 6.39
CA GLY A 107 -4.70 -13.38 5.40
C GLY A 107 -3.37 -13.57 4.68
N PHE A 108 -3.39 -14.23 3.53
CA PHE A 108 -2.20 -14.38 2.70
C PHE A 108 -1.59 -13.01 2.39
N ALA A 109 -2.44 -12.04 2.06
CA ALA A 109 -2.06 -10.64 1.99
C ALA A 109 -3.02 -9.89 2.91
N LYS A 110 -2.47 -8.93 3.68
CA LYS A 110 -3.30 -8.11 4.55
C LYS A 110 -4.23 -7.27 3.71
N SER A 111 -5.52 -7.30 4.06
CA SER A 111 -6.57 -6.62 3.31
C SER A 111 -7.24 -5.56 4.15
N TYR A 112 -7.81 -4.58 3.51
CA TYR A 112 -8.47 -3.45 4.15
C TYR A 112 -9.81 -3.18 3.48
N ARG A 113 -10.71 -2.56 4.24
CA ARG A 113 -12.02 -2.16 3.71
C ARG A 113 -12.47 -0.88 4.40
N TRP A 114 -12.97 0.06 3.61
CA TRP A 114 -13.54 1.29 4.18
C TRP A 114 -14.86 0.93 4.88
N THR A 115 -15.00 1.39 6.13
CA THR A 115 -16.20 1.15 6.94
C THR A 115 -17.38 1.99 6.49
N GLY A 116 -17.15 2.99 5.64
CA GLY A 116 -18.16 3.97 5.26
C GLY A 116 -18.17 5.19 6.17
N GLU A 117 -17.34 5.19 7.20
CA GLU A 117 -17.29 6.26 8.19
C GLU A 117 -16.03 7.09 8.05
N TYR A 118 -16.09 8.31 8.56
CA TYR A 118 -14.97 9.25 8.61
C TYR A 118 -14.58 9.51 10.06
N VAL A 119 -13.33 9.91 10.25
CA VAL A 119 -12.84 10.30 11.56
C VAL A 119 -13.66 11.49 12.06
N ASP A 120 -14.15 11.41 13.31
CA ASP A 120 -14.97 12.44 13.96
C ASP A 120 -16.26 12.79 13.20
N GLY A 121 -16.73 11.88 12.35
CA GLY A 121 -17.94 12.10 11.58
C GLY A 121 -17.84 13.23 10.55
N LYS A 122 -16.63 13.66 10.21
CA LYS A 122 -16.39 14.73 9.24
C LYS A 122 -16.01 14.16 7.89
N CYS A 123 -16.63 14.69 6.88
CA CYS A 123 -16.29 14.34 5.50
C CYS A 123 -15.17 15.22 4.96
#